data_d2145b1c6f44488b5b5d4c7712097102
#
_entry.id   d2145b1c6f44488b5b5d4c7712097102
#
_cell.length_a   1.000
_cell.length_b   1.000
_cell.length_c   1.000
_cell.angle_alpha   90.00
_cell.angle_beta   90.00
_cell.angle_gamma   90.00
#
_symmetry.space_group_name_H-M   'P 1'
#
loop_
_entity.id
_entity.type
_entity.pdbx_description
1 polymer ?
#
loop_
_entity_poly.entity_id
_entity_poly.type
_entity_poly.pdbx_seq_one_letter_code
_entity_poly.pdbx_strand_id
1 'polypeptide(L)'
;MDYKVFRGLRKLLYAEVTVGPDGNETWGKWKELAGLQNAEFAPNESSETVFFDNKGAIVIEAEGDQVYTFTTSVPTLQTRTEIAGRTWDNTKKCALGTKMKKKYYAVGFVYAENDGTEYVRIVLKGKFGGTSESYATEDNSTTHNTYQLTFNSVVPQVAVPYNGGSAQMSDYQFALGEGDEATYLNVGGDVVDVTGAALPQTA
;
A
#
# COMPACT_ATOMS: atom_id res chain seq x y z
N MET A 1 -26.69 3.53 18.44
CA MET A 1 -25.31 3.12 18.08
C MET A 1 -25.36 2.67 16.63
N ASP A 2 -24.72 3.39 15.74
CA ASP A 2 -24.65 2.97 14.34
C ASP A 2 -23.47 2.02 14.21
N TYR A 3 -23.76 0.75 13.93
CA TYR A 3 -22.72 -0.23 13.65
C TYR A 3 -22.23 -0.04 12.24
N LYS A 4 -20.93 0.23 12.06
CA LYS A 4 -20.28 0.36 10.77
C LYS A 4 -19.59 -0.95 10.39
N VAL A 5 -19.72 -1.33 9.14
CA VAL A 5 -19.11 -2.54 8.57
C VAL A 5 -18.44 -2.15 7.25
N PHE A 6 -17.25 -2.63 7.01
CA PHE A 6 -16.58 -2.45 5.72
C PHE A 6 -17.36 -3.18 4.61
N ARG A 7 -17.65 -2.46 3.55
CA ARG A 7 -18.39 -2.96 2.40
C ARG A 7 -17.75 -2.44 1.11
N GLY A 8 -17.25 -3.37 0.35
CA GLY A 8 -16.67 -3.06 -0.96
C GLY A 8 -15.25 -2.53 -0.90
N LEU A 9 -14.48 -3.02 -1.83
CA LEU A 9 -13.12 -2.61 -2.12
C LEU A 9 -13.06 -2.25 -3.59
N ARG A 10 -12.35 -1.19 -3.93
CA ARG A 10 -12.10 -0.83 -5.31
C ARG A 10 -10.76 -0.12 -5.46
N LYS A 11 -10.20 -0.19 -6.66
CA LYS A 11 -8.93 0.42 -7.02
C LYS A 11 -7.78 0.02 -6.11
N LEU A 12 -6.82 -0.65 -6.67
CA LEU A 12 -5.50 -0.83 -6.06
C LEU A 12 -4.49 -0.11 -6.94
N LEU A 13 -3.92 0.95 -6.39
CA LEU A 13 -2.97 1.81 -7.06
C LEU A 13 -1.59 1.63 -6.44
N TYR A 14 -0.57 1.84 -7.23
CA TYR A 14 0.82 1.88 -6.74
C TYR A 14 1.59 3.01 -7.42
N ALA A 15 2.59 3.52 -6.73
CA ALA A 15 3.52 4.52 -7.27
C ALA A 15 4.95 4.19 -6.83
N GLU A 16 5.92 4.43 -7.69
CA GLU A 16 7.33 4.22 -7.34
C GLU A 16 7.80 5.33 -6.39
N VAL A 17 8.51 4.95 -5.34
CA VAL A 17 9.17 5.88 -4.42
C VAL A 17 10.67 5.84 -4.69
N THR A 18 11.22 6.98 -5.06
CA THR A 18 12.65 7.15 -5.32
C THR A 18 13.31 7.82 -4.12
N VAL A 19 14.38 7.23 -3.64
CA VAL A 19 15.21 7.80 -2.57
C VAL A 19 16.46 8.41 -3.19
N GLY A 20 16.61 9.70 -3.05
CA GLY A 20 17.78 10.46 -3.55
C GLY A 20 19.04 10.17 -2.72
N PRO A 21 20.22 10.62 -3.20
CA PRO A 21 21.48 10.46 -2.49
C PRO A 21 21.51 11.13 -1.10
N ASP A 22 20.74 12.16 -0.93
CA ASP A 22 20.58 12.98 0.29
C ASP A 22 19.53 12.41 1.25
N GLY A 23 18.96 11.22 0.92
CA GLY A 23 17.88 10.62 1.69
C GLY A 23 16.51 11.21 1.40
N ASN A 24 16.40 12.22 0.55
CA ASN A 24 15.12 12.78 0.14
C ASN A 24 14.31 11.77 -0.66
N GLU A 25 13.04 11.65 -0.34
CA GLU A 25 12.10 10.74 -0.98
C GLU A 25 11.17 11.52 -1.91
N THR A 26 10.94 10.96 -3.09
CA THR A 26 10.01 11.52 -4.06
C THR A 26 9.06 10.43 -4.52
N TRP A 27 7.78 10.79 -4.59
CA TRP A 27 6.70 9.89 -5.02
C TRP A 27 6.38 10.12 -6.49
N GLY A 28 6.34 9.03 -7.22
CA GLY A 28 5.92 9.03 -8.61
C GLY A 28 4.40 9.09 -8.75
N LYS A 29 3.95 9.06 -10.00
CA LYS A 29 2.52 9.06 -10.32
C LYS A 29 1.87 7.72 -10.04
N TRP A 30 0.60 7.77 -9.65
CA TRP A 30 -0.24 6.60 -9.48
C TRP A 30 -0.39 5.80 -10.77
N LYS A 31 -0.30 4.50 -10.63
CA LYS A 31 -0.60 3.51 -11.67
C LYS A 31 -1.56 2.48 -11.09
N GLU A 32 -2.49 2.04 -11.87
CA GLU A 32 -3.37 0.93 -11.48
C GLU A 32 -2.57 -0.38 -11.46
N LEU A 33 -2.74 -1.15 -10.38
CA LEU A 33 -2.03 -2.41 -10.21
C LEU A 33 -2.84 -3.58 -10.77
N ALA A 34 -4.03 -3.80 -10.23
CA ALA A 34 -4.95 -4.88 -10.63
C ALA A 34 -6.32 -4.69 -9.96
N GLY A 35 -7.31 -5.45 -10.37
CA GLY A 35 -8.58 -5.52 -9.68
C GLY A 35 -8.41 -6.06 -8.25
N LEU A 36 -8.85 -5.33 -7.25
CA LEU A 36 -8.74 -5.69 -5.84
C LEU A 36 -9.94 -6.53 -5.39
N GLN A 37 -9.67 -7.70 -4.80
CA GLN A 37 -10.67 -8.60 -4.26
C GLN A 37 -10.69 -8.58 -2.72
N ASN A 38 -9.50 -8.57 -2.10
CA ASN A 38 -9.36 -8.51 -0.66
C ASN A 38 -8.13 -7.67 -0.27
N ALA A 39 -8.21 -6.99 0.86
CA ALA A 39 -7.11 -6.28 1.49
C ALA A 39 -7.13 -6.56 2.99
N GLU A 40 -6.06 -7.10 3.50
CA GLU A 40 -5.86 -7.39 4.91
C GLU A 40 -4.71 -6.55 5.44
N PHE A 41 -4.88 -6.06 6.65
CA PHE A 41 -3.88 -5.29 7.37
C PHE A 41 -3.53 -6.02 8.66
N ALA A 42 -2.26 -6.30 8.85
CA ALA A 42 -1.73 -6.87 10.09
C ALA A 42 -0.72 -5.88 10.71
N PRO A 43 -1.08 -5.21 11.82
CA PRO A 43 -0.11 -4.46 12.59
C PRO A 43 0.90 -5.44 13.18
N ASN A 44 2.17 -5.09 13.11
CA ASN A 44 3.24 -5.85 13.75
C ASN A 44 3.67 -5.11 15.01
N GLU A 45 2.88 -5.28 16.06
CA GLU A 45 3.14 -4.69 17.36
C GLU A 45 3.77 -5.75 18.28
N SER A 46 4.79 -5.39 19.01
CA SER A 46 5.36 -6.21 20.06
C SER A 46 5.33 -5.45 21.38
N SER A 47 4.90 -6.12 22.43
CA SER A 47 4.96 -5.58 23.77
C SER A 47 5.74 -6.51 24.68
N GLU A 48 6.65 -5.96 25.47
CA GLU A 48 7.40 -6.68 26.49
C GLU A 48 7.17 -6.03 27.86
N THR A 49 6.80 -6.85 28.84
CA THR A 49 6.69 -6.38 30.23
C THR A 49 7.98 -6.68 30.97
N VAL A 50 8.66 -5.65 31.42
CA VAL A 50 9.85 -5.77 32.25
C VAL A 50 9.43 -5.86 33.72
N PHE A 51 9.89 -6.89 34.41
CA PHE A 51 9.57 -7.15 35.79
C PHE A 51 10.73 -6.72 36.70
N PHE A 52 10.41 -5.98 37.77
CA PHE A 52 11.31 -5.71 38.87
C PHE A 52 10.66 -6.21 40.16
N ASP A 53 11.42 -6.91 41.01
CA ASP A 53 10.95 -7.49 42.26
C ASP A 53 9.66 -8.34 42.11
N ASN A 54 9.57 -9.13 41.05
CA ASN A 54 8.40 -9.95 40.71
C ASN A 54 7.10 -9.15 40.43
N LYS A 55 7.21 -7.86 40.18
CA LYS A 55 6.09 -7.01 39.77
C LYS A 55 6.36 -6.45 38.37
N GLY A 56 5.36 -6.51 37.49
CA GLY A 56 5.40 -5.82 36.21
C GLY A 56 5.50 -4.31 36.44
N ALA A 57 6.63 -3.71 36.09
CA ALA A 57 6.91 -2.32 36.36
C ALA A 57 6.86 -1.43 35.12
N ILE A 58 7.25 -1.98 33.96
CA ILE A 58 7.31 -1.24 32.71
C ILE A 58 6.80 -2.14 31.57
N VAL A 59 5.92 -1.61 30.74
CA VAL A 59 5.57 -2.21 29.45
C VAL A 59 6.33 -1.44 28.37
N ILE A 60 7.15 -2.13 27.62
CA ILE A 60 7.84 -1.58 26.46
C ILE A 60 7.05 -2.03 25.23
N GLU A 61 6.50 -1.07 24.51
CA GLU A 61 5.80 -1.31 23.27
C GLU A 61 6.71 -0.91 22.12
N ALA A 62 6.82 -1.76 21.12
CA ALA A 62 7.52 -1.46 19.89
C ALA A 62 6.55 -1.65 18.72
N GLU A 63 6.37 -0.59 17.94
CA GLU A 63 5.63 -0.60 16.70
C GLU A 63 6.60 -1.03 15.58
N GLY A 64 6.30 -2.16 14.96
CA GLY A 64 7.09 -2.70 13.85
C GLY A 64 6.51 -2.32 12.49
N ASP A 65 7.14 -2.83 11.44
CA ASP A 65 6.66 -2.67 10.08
C ASP A 65 5.26 -3.27 9.92
N GLN A 66 4.36 -2.50 9.32
CA GLN A 66 3.00 -2.97 9.06
C GLN A 66 2.95 -3.79 7.79
N VAL A 67 2.21 -4.90 7.81
CA VAL A 67 2.10 -5.81 6.67
C VAL A 67 0.69 -5.73 6.08
N TYR A 68 0.62 -5.47 4.79
CA TYR A 68 -0.61 -5.48 4.01
C TYR A 68 -0.60 -6.68 3.06
N THR A 69 -1.68 -7.41 3.03
CA THR A 69 -1.87 -8.52 2.09
C THR A 69 -3.03 -8.21 1.16
N PHE A 70 -2.76 -8.18 -0.13
CA PHE A 70 -3.75 -7.90 -1.17
C PHE A 70 -4.00 -9.15 -1.99
N THR A 71 -5.27 -9.54 -2.13
CA THR A 71 -5.72 -10.54 -3.10
C THR A 71 -6.30 -9.81 -4.30
N THR A 72 -5.76 -10.06 -5.47
CA THR A 72 -6.08 -9.30 -6.68
C THR A 72 -6.35 -10.22 -7.88
N SER A 73 -6.91 -9.67 -8.94
CA SER A 73 -6.79 -10.29 -10.26
C SER A 73 -5.32 -10.36 -10.66
N VAL A 74 -4.99 -11.23 -11.60
CA VAL A 74 -3.58 -11.39 -12.02
C VAL A 74 -3.10 -10.12 -12.75
N PRO A 75 -2.10 -9.39 -12.23
CA PRO A 75 -1.54 -8.24 -12.91
C PRO A 75 -0.84 -8.64 -14.21
N THR A 76 -0.59 -7.68 -15.09
CA THR A 76 0.16 -7.96 -16.33
C THR A 76 1.55 -8.50 -16.02
N LEU A 77 2.10 -9.30 -16.94
CA LEU A 77 3.44 -9.87 -16.75
C LEU A 77 4.50 -8.78 -16.53
N GLN A 78 4.37 -7.66 -17.22
CA GLN A 78 5.25 -6.51 -17.02
C GLN A 78 5.17 -5.97 -15.59
N THR A 79 3.96 -5.70 -15.09
CA THR A 79 3.73 -5.20 -13.73
C THR A 79 4.28 -6.16 -12.69
N ARG A 80 4.02 -7.47 -12.83
CA ARG A 80 4.57 -8.49 -11.93
C ARG A 80 6.10 -8.50 -11.92
N THR A 81 6.71 -8.37 -13.09
CA THR A 81 8.17 -8.33 -13.25
C THR A 81 8.78 -7.11 -12.56
N GLU A 82 8.19 -5.93 -12.76
CA GLU A 82 8.62 -4.68 -12.15
C GLU A 82 8.50 -4.72 -10.62
N ILE A 83 7.36 -5.18 -10.09
CA ILE A 83 7.11 -5.32 -8.64
C ILE A 83 8.08 -6.32 -8.00
N ALA A 84 8.35 -7.43 -8.69
CA ALA A 84 9.34 -8.41 -8.24
C ALA A 84 10.79 -7.89 -8.28
N GLY A 85 11.01 -6.71 -8.84
CA GLY A 85 12.34 -6.10 -8.99
C GLY A 85 13.21 -6.79 -10.03
N ARG A 86 12.61 -7.44 -11.01
CA ARG A 86 13.28 -8.05 -12.15
C ARG A 86 13.27 -7.12 -13.35
N THR A 87 14.07 -7.43 -14.36
CA THR A 87 14.15 -6.64 -15.58
C THR A 87 13.07 -7.04 -16.57
N TRP A 88 12.38 -6.05 -17.12
CA TRP A 88 11.47 -6.22 -18.25
C TRP A 88 12.12 -5.79 -19.54
N ASP A 89 12.09 -6.63 -20.57
CA ASP A 89 12.54 -6.30 -21.93
C ASP A 89 11.34 -5.78 -22.74
N ASN A 90 11.34 -4.49 -23.00
CA ASN A 90 10.26 -3.86 -23.77
C ASN A 90 10.22 -4.29 -25.24
N THR A 91 11.35 -4.66 -25.81
CA THR A 91 11.46 -5.05 -27.21
C THR A 91 10.93 -6.47 -27.43
N LYS A 92 11.36 -7.40 -26.59
CA LYS A 92 10.97 -8.81 -26.65
C LYS A 92 9.68 -9.12 -25.88
N LYS A 93 9.16 -8.15 -25.10
CA LYS A 93 7.98 -8.32 -24.25
C LYS A 93 8.11 -9.51 -23.28
N CYS A 94 9.27 -9.64 -22.66
CA CYS A 94 9.55 -10.77 -21.76
C CYS A 94 10.19 -10.33 -20.44
N ALA A 95 9.97 -11.14 -19.42
CA ALA A 95 10.60 -11.02 -18.13
C ALA A 95 11.96 -11.72 -18.13
N LEU A 96 12.99 -11.01 -17.71
CA LEU A 96 14.33 -11.58 -17.58
C LEU A 96 14.58 -12.01 -16.14
N GLY A 97 15.07 -13.23 -15.96
CA GLY A 97 15.41 -13.83 -14.67
C GLY A 97 16.66 -13.23 -14.01
N THR A 98 16.77 -11.90 -14.00
CA THR A 98 17.88 -11.18 -13.38
C THR A 98 17.82 -11.20 -11.85
N LYS A 99 18.94 -10.85 -11.19
CA LYS A 99 18.97 -10.66 -9.73
C LYS A 99 17.93 -9.60 -9.34
N MET A 100 17.08 -9.95 -8.37
CA MET A 100 16.03 -9.05 -7.89
C MET A 100 16.62 -7.80 -7.24
N LYS A 101 16.16 -6.63 -7.69
CA LYS A 101 16.45 -5.34 -7.09
C LYS A 101 15.11 -4.66 -6.77
N LYS A 102 14.56 -4.97 -5.61
CA LYS A 102 13.26 -4.43 -5.18
C LYS A 102 13.35 -2.92 -4.96
N LYS A 103 12.44 -2.21 -5.56
CA LYS A 103 12.22 -0.78 -5.37
C LYS A 103 11.27 -0.52 -4.21
N TYR A 104 11.23 0.73 -3.75
CA TYR A 104 10.18 1.20 -2.85
C TYR A 104 8.97 1.65 -3.66
N TYR A 105 7.81 1.42 -3.08
CA TYR A 105 6.52 1.83 -3.65
C TYR A 105 5.64 2.45 -2.57
N ALA A 106 4.71 3.29 -2.99
CA ALA A 106 3.52 3.64 -2.24
C ALA A 106 2.34 2.84 -2.79
N VAL A 107 1.36 2.56 -1.96
CA VAL A 107 0.14 1.82 -2.32
C VAL A 107 -1.07 2.57 -1.83
N GLY A 108 -2.10 2.68 -2.67
CA GLY A 108 -3.37 3.28 -2.32
C GLY A 108 -4.54 2.39 -2.71
N PHE A 109 -5.57 2.34 -1.88
CA PHE A 109 -6.80 1.64 -2.19
C PHE A 109 -8.02 2.32 -1.56
N VAL A 110 -9.17 2.06 -2.16
CA VAL A 110 -10.45 2.62 -1.72
C VAL A 110 -11.30 1.52 -1.11
N TYR A 111 -11.90 1.81 0.03
CA TYR A 111 -12.90 0.95 0.65
C TYR A 111 -14.13 1.77 1.05
N ALA A 112 -15.28 1.12 1.16
CA ALA A 112 -16.52 1.76 1.56
C ALA A 112 -17.04 1.16 2.88
N GLU A 113 -17.77 1.96 3.64
CA GLU A 113 -18.59 1.51 4.77
C GLU A 113 -20.03 1.21 4.32
N ASN A 114 -20.81 0.61 5.21
CA ASN A 114 -22.20 0.22 4.93
C ASN A 114 -23.15 1.41 4.71
N ASP A 115 -22.79 2.59 5.16
CA ASP A 115 -23.52 3.84 4.93
C ASP A 115 -23.25 4.46 3.55
N GLY A 116 -22.31 3.88 2.78
CA GLY A 116 -21.93 4.35 1.46
C GLY A 116 -20.78 5.35 1.48
N THR A 117 -20.28 5.73 2.63
CA THR A 117 -19.09 6.60 2.73
C THR A 117 -17.86 5.84 2.23
N GLU A 118 -17.14 6.43 1.31
CA GLU A 118 -15.90 5.88 0.78
C GLU A 118 -14.69 6.50 1.48
N TYR A 119 -13.72 5.67 1.73
CA TYR A 119 -12.46 6.05 2.34
C TYR A 119 -11.29 5.61 1.48
N VAL A 120 -10.25 6.42 1.49
CA VAL A 120 -8.96 6.07 0.89
C VAL A 120 -7.97 5.75 1.99
N ARG A 121 -7.20 4.69 1.81
CA ARG A 121 -6.00 4.45 2.59
C ARG A 121 -4.79 4.50 1.67
N ILE A 122 -3.82 5.32 2.03
CA ILE A 122 -2.56 5.47 1.30
C ILE A 122 -1.42 5.09 2.24
N VAL A 123 -0.65 4.07 1.83
CA VAL A 123 0.58 3.64 2.48
C VAL A 123 1.74 4.27 1.72
N LEU A 124 2.48 5.13 2.40
CA LEU A 124 3.40 6.07 1.76
C LEU A 124 4.68 5.43 1.24
N LYS A 125 5.17 4.37 1.88
CA LYS A 125 6.41 3.71 1.48
C LYS A 125 6.45 2.27 1.96
N GLY A 126 6.95 1.40 1.12
CA GLY A 126 7.16 0.00 1.47
C GLY A 126 7.74 -0.78 0.30
N LYS A 127 7.83 -2.08 0.48
CA LYS A 127 8.29 -3.01 -0.57
C LYS A 127 7.30 -4.15 -0.71
N PHE A 128 7.02 -4.51 -1.95
CA PHE A 128 6.30 -5.74 -2.20
C PHE A 128 7.14 -6.95 -1.77
N GLY A 129 6.50 -7.85 -1.04
CA GLY A 129 7.08 -9.11 -0.57
C GLY A 129 7.33 -10.11 -1.68
N GLY A 130 7.45 -11.36 -1.32
CA GLY A 130 7.46 -12.46 -2.28
C GLY A 130 6.08 -12.64 -2.89
N THR A 131 6.03 -12.86 -4.21
CA THR A 131 4.80 -13.21 -4.91
C THR A 131 4.72 -14.72 -5.00
N SER A 132 3.58 -15.29 -4.63
CA SER A 132 3.27 -16.69 -4.85
C SER A 132 2.35 -16.78 -6.07
N GLU A 133 2.77 -17.55 -7.07
CA GLU A 133 1.99 -17.81 -8.28
C GLU A 133 1.57 -19.27 -8.29
N SER A 134 0.29 -19.53 -8.48
CA SER A 134 -0.25 -20.88 -8.66
C SER A 134 -0.81 -21.00 -10.07
N TYR A 135 -0.41 -22.04 -10.74
CA TYR A 135 -0.87 -22.36 -12.08
C TYR A 135 -1.62 -23.69 -12.02
N ALA A 136 -2.86 -23.70 -12.47
CA ALA A 136 -3.68 -24.91 -12.59
C ALA A 136 -4.17 -25.05 -14.04
N THR A 137 -4.35 -26.30 -14.46
CA THR A 137 -5.02 -26.59 -15.73
C THR A 137 -6.50 -26.22 -15.61
N GLU A 138 -7.05 -25.70 -16.69
CA GLU A 138 -8.47 -25.45 -16.81
C GLU A 138 -9.21 -26.79 -16.72
N ASP A 139 -10.11 -26.90 -15.76
CA ASP A 139 -11.07 -27.98 -15.67
C ASP A 139 -12.50 -27.42 -15.86
N ASN A 140 -13.51 -28.29 -15.81
CA ASN A 140 -14.90 -27.86 -15.94
C ASN A 140 -15.43 -27.00 -14.77
N SER A 141 -14.57 -26.63 -13.83
CA SER A 141 -14.92 -25.74 -12.72
C SER A 141 -14.51 -24.29 -13.05
N THR A 142 -15.34 -23.32 -12.66
CA THR A 142 -15.06 -21.90 -12.80
C THR A 142 -14.13 -21.41 -11.69
N THR A 143 -13.02 -22.09 -11.46
CA THR A 143 -12.04 -21.67 -10.45
C THR A 143 -11.19 -20.52 -11.01
N HIS A 144 -11.36 -19.34 -10.42
CA HIS A 144 -10.56 -18.18 -10.78
C HIS A 144 -9.25 -18.16 -9.99
N ASN A 145 -8.13 -18.14 -10.70
CA ASN A 145 -6.83 -17.95 -10.07
C ASN A 145 -6.71 -16.50 -9.59
N THR A 146 -6.46 -16.33 -8.30
CA THR A 146 -6.17 -15.04 -7.69
C THR A 146 -4.67 -14.87 -7.51
N TYR A 147 -4.23 -13.62 -7.44
CA TYR A 147 -2.84 -13.27 -7.21
C TYR A 147 -2.70 -12.60 -5.85
N GLN A 148 -1.82 -13.12 -5.02
CA GLN A 148 -1.59 -12.57 -3.69
C GLN A 148 -0.29 -11.76 -3.66
N LEU A 149 -0.39 -10.56 -3.11
CA LEU A 149 0.71 -9.63 -2.91
C LEU A 149 0.82 -9.28 -1.44
N THR A 150 2.00 -9.41 -0.87
CA THR A 150 2.31 -8.83 0.44
C THR A 150 3.06 -7.52 0.23
N PHE A 151 2.78 -6.54 1.07
CA PHE A 151 3.42 -5.24 1.07
C PHE A 151 3.85 -4.89 2.49
N ASN A 152 5.16 -4.78 2.70
CA ASN A 152 5.74 -4.41 3.99
C ASN A 152 5.98 -2.90 3.98
N SER A 153 5.23 -2.17 4.81
CA SER A 153 5.37 -0.72 4.92
C SER A 153 6.55 -0.35 5.81
N VAL A 154 7.13 0.78 5.52
CA VAL A 154 8.12 1.43 6.36
C VAL A 154 7.81 2.91 6.44
N VAL A 155 8.13 3.55 7.55
CA VAL A 155 7.94 4.99 7.70
C VAL A 155 8.90 5.74 6.78
N PRO A 156 8.42 6.70 5.96
CA PRO A 156 9.27 7.58 5.18
C PRO A 156 10.18 8.41 6.07
N GLN A 157 11.35 8.76 5.57
CA GLN A 157 12.27 9.66 6.28
C GLN A 157 11.83 11.13 6.15
N VAL A 158 11.16 11.46 5.06
CA VAL A 158 10.64 12.81 4.81
C VAL A 158 9.30 12.97 5.53
N ALA A 159 9.15 14.08 6.26
CA ALA A 159 7.89 14.44 6.87
C ALA A 159 6.89 14.86 5.80
N VAL A 160 5.71 14.27 5.83
CA VAL A 160 4.61 14.55 4.90
C VAL A 160 3.75 15.67 5.46
N PRO A 161 3.44 16.70 4.66
CA PRO A 161 2.59 17.80 5.11
C PRO A 161 1.15 17.33 5.30
N TYR A 162 0.52 17.82 6.36
CA TYR A 162 -0.90 17.66 6.61
C TYR A 162 -1.47 18.98 7.17
N ASN A 163 -2.78 19.08 7.26
CA ASN A 163 -3.38 20.30 7.82
C ASN A 163 -3.05 20.43 9.30
N GLY A 164 -2.24 21.42 9.62
CA GLY A 164 -1.74 21.70 10.97
C GLY A 164 -0.26 21.42 11.18
N GLY A 165 0.46 20.91 10.14
CA GLY A 165 1.89 20.67 10.24
C GLY A 165 2.47 19.69 9.24
N SER A 166 3.52 19.02 9.65
CA SER A 166 4.11 17.90 8.91
C SER A 166 4.57 16.83 9.90
N ALA A 167 4.43 15.55 9.52
CA ALA A 167 4.86 14.42 10.34
C ALA A 167 5.40 13.29 9.49
N GLN A 168 6.27 12.48 10.08
CA GLN A 168 6.62 11.18 9.54
C GLN A 168 5.49 10.22 9.88
N MET A 169 4.89 9.60 8.86
CA MET A 169 3.79 8.66 9.02
C MET A 169 3.91 7.52 8.02
N SER A 170 3.52 6.32 8.39
CA SER A 170 3.54 5.14 7.50
C SER A 170 2.41 5.18 6.48
N ASP A 171 1.24 5.59 6.92
CA ASP A 171 0.02 5.66 6.13
C ASP A 171 -0.91 6.75 6.66
N TYR A 172 -1.90 7.10 5.85
CA TYR A 172 -3.00 7.95 6.27
C TYR A 172 -4.30 7.52 5.59
N GLN A 173 -5.40 7.89 6.21
CA GLN A 173 -6.74 7.58 5.75
C GLN A 173 -7.61 8.83 5.77
N PHE A 174 -8.48 8.97 4.79
CA PHE A 174 -9.44 10.06 4.73
C PHE A 174 -10.72 9.63 4.01
N ALA A 175 -11.83 10.29 4.36
CA ALA A 175 -13.08 10.12 3.62
C ALA A 175 -12.99 10.84 2.27
N LEU A 176 -13.48 10.17 1.21
CA LEU A 176 -13.60 10.79 -0.11
C LEU A 176 -14.84 11.68 -0.16
N GLY A 177 -14.64 12.98 -0.38
CA GLY A 177 -15.69 13.90 -0.78
C GLY A 177 -15.90 13.91 -2.28
N GLU A 178 -16.90 14.66 -2.74
CA GLU A 178 -17.18 14.85 -4.16
C GLU A 178 -16.00 15.55 -4.85
N GLY A 179 -15.41 14.90 -5.85
CA GLY A 179 -14.25 15.42 -6.60
C GLY A 179 -12.88 15.06 -6.03
N ASP A 180 -12.78 14.58 -4.80
CA ASP A 180 -11.49 14.25 -4.17
C ASP A 180 -10.76 13.10 -4.86
N GLU A 181 -11.48 12.14 -5.39
CA GLU A 181 -10.90 11.04 -6.14
C GLU A 181 -10.10 11.51 -7.35
N ALA A 182 -10.61 12.49 -8.09
CA ALA A 182 -9.93 13.07 -9.24
C ALA A 182 -8.62 13.78 -8.83
N THR A 183 -8.57 14.32 -7.63
CA THR A 183 -7.42 15.06 -7.10
C THR A 183 -6.36 14.12 -6.54
N TYR A 184 -6.77 13.12 -5.77
CA TYR A 184 -5.84 12.29 -4.97
C TYR A 184 -5.59 10.90 -5.52
N LEU A 185 -6.48 10.35 -6.35
CA LEU A 185 -6.40 8.99 -6.85
C LEU A 185 -6.43 8.89 -8.38
N ASN A 186 -6.36 10.01 -9.08
CA ASN A 186 -6.35 9.97 -10.53
C ASN A 186 -5.08 9.29 -11.03
N VAL A 187 -5.22 8.33 -11.94
CA VAL A 187 -4.09 7.71 -12.62
C VAL A 187 -3.31 8.82 -13.35
N GLY A 188 -2.09 9.07 -12.90
CA GLY A 188 -1.27 10.17 -13.40
C GLY A 188 -1.15 11.39 -12.48
N GLY A 189 -1.92 11.46 -11.37
CA GLY A 189 -1.70 12.41 -10.28
C GLY A 189 -0.57 11.95 -9.35
N ASP A 190 0.04 12.89 -8.62
CA ASP A 190 1.08 12.57 -7.64
C ASP A 190 0.47 11.91 -6.38
N VAL A 191 1.24 11.04 -5.73
CA VAL A 191 0.80 10.31 -4.52
C VAL A 191 0.56 11.26 -3.36
N VAL A 192 1.45 12.23 -3.21
CA VAL A 192 1.41 13.28 -2.21
C VAL A 192 1.89 14.54 -2.88
N ASP A 193 1.15 15.61 -2.76
CA ASP A 193 1.67 16.92 -3.13
C ASP A 193 2.63 17.40 -2.03
N VAL A 194 3.90 17.05 -2.19
CA VAL A 194 4.97 17.48 -1.28
C VAL A 194 5.28 18.97 -1.37
N THR A 195 4.64 19.69 -2.29
CA THR A 195 4.85 21.15 -2.45
C THR A 195 4.02 21.99 -1.49
N GLY A 196 3.20 21.36 -0.66
CA GLY A 196 2.49 22.01 0.42
C GLY A 196 0.96 22.01 0.31
N ALA A 197 0.37 21.28 -0.62
CA ALA A 197 -1.07 21.04 -0.58
C ALA A 197 -1.40 20.22 0.67
N ALA A 198 -2.30 20.73 1.50
CA ALA A 198 -2.79 20.02 2.65
C ALA A 198 -3.49 18.72 2.21
N LEU A 199 -3.25 17.63 2.94
CA LEU A 199 -4.08 16.43 2.81
C LEU A 199 -5.55 16.80 3.07
N PRO A 200 -6.51 16.16 2.39
CA PRO A 200 -7.92 16.47 2.57
C PRO A 200 -8.30 16.32 4.03
N GLN A 201 -9.03 17.32 4.52
CA GLN A 201 -9.59 17.26 5.86
C GLN A 201 -10.80 16.35 5.84
N THR A 202 -10.86 15.41 6.75
CA THR A 202 -12.14 14.79 7.11
C THR A 202 -13.04 15.88 7.68
N ALA A 203 -14.18 16.10 7.04
CA ALA A 203 -15.24 16.96 7.56
C ALA A 203 -15.83 16.38 8.85
#